data_668c70587b7e2f36cf561733de96c969
#
_entry.id   668c70587b7e2f36cf561733de96c969
#
_cell.length_a   1.000
_cell.length_b   1.000
_cell.length_c   1.000
_cell.angle_alpha   90.00
_cell.angle_beta   90.00
_cell.angle_gamma   90.00
#
_symmetry.space_group_name_H-M   'P 1'
#
loop_
_entity.id
_entity.type
_entity.pdbx_description
1 polymer ?
#
loop_
_entity_poly.entity_id
_entity_poly.type
_entity_poly.pdbx_seq_one_letter_code
_entity_poly.pdbx_strand_id
1 'polypeptide(L)'
;MFVRVAKATDVPSGTGRVVVVQGFPVALFNVDGRFYATSNVCLHRGGPVGEGDLDGTIVTCPMHGWEYDVRTGANTINPAARLKTYEVRVEGDDILVGA
;
A
#
# COMPACT_ATOMS: atom_id res chain seq x y z
N MET A 1 3.11 15.30 8.64
CA MET A 1 2.78 16.11 7.45
C MET A 1 2.13 15.21 6.41
N PHE A 2 1.02 15.67 5.82
CA PHE A 2 0.34 14.90 4.77
C PHE A 2 0.73 15.43 3.39
N VAL A 3 1.03 14.51 2.49
CA VAL A 3 1.46 14.80 1.12
C VAL A 3 0.43 14.24 0.16
N ARG A 4 -0.04 15.08 -0.77
CA ARG A 4 -0.94 14.61 -1.83
C ARG A 4 -0.14 13.73 -2.78
N VAL A 5 -0.63 12.52 -3.02
CA VAL A 5 0.11 11.52 -3.82
C VAL A 5 -0.64 11.05 -5.07
N ALA A 6 -1.97 11.14 -5.06
CA ALA A 6 -2.79 10.66 -6.19
C ALA A 6 -4.20 11.21 -6.08
N LYS A 7 -4.99 11.02 -7.12
CA LYS A 7 -6.44 11.18 -7.07
C LYS A 7 -7.09 9.84 -6.80
N ALA A 8 -8.25 9.85 -6.14
CA ALA A 8 -8.98 8.62 -5.85
C ALA A 8 -9.27 7.80 -7.12
N THR A 9 -9.53 8.48 -8.24
CA THR A 9 -9.77 7.83 -9.53
C THR A 9 -8.52 7.18 -10.14
N ASP A 10 -7.33 7.53 -9.66
CA ASP A 10 -6.08 6.92 -10.14
C ASP A 10 -5.88 5.52 -9.59
N VAL A 11 -6.61 5.17 -8.53
CA VAL A 11 -6.47 3.88 -7.85
C VAL A 11 -7.86 3.22 -7.78
N PRO A 12 -8.27 2.51 -8.83
CA PRO A 12 -9.57 1.82 -8.82
C PRO A 12 -9.67 0.79 -7.69
N SER A 13 -10.89 0.51 -7.25
CA SER A 13 -11.14 -0.50 -6.22
C SER A 13 -10.52 -1.85 -6.60
N GLY A 14 -9.86 -2.48 -5.65
CA GLY A 14 -9.20 -3.78 -5.85
C GLY A 14 -7.82 -3.67 -6.46
N THR A 15 -7.23 -2.48 -6.53
CA THR A 15 -5.90 -2.29 -7.11
C THR A 15 -4.96 -1.56 -6.15
N GLY A 16 -3.67 -1.68 -6.44
CA GLY A 16 -2.61 -0.91 -5.79
C GLY A 16 -1.85 -0.05 -6.78
N ARG A 17 -1.13 0.92 -6.26
CA ARG A 17 -0.30 1.82 -7.04
C ARG A 17 0.92 2.23 -6.23
N VAL A 18 2.06 2.33 -6.86
CA VAL A 18 3.28 2.84 -6.23
C VAL A 18 3.31 4.36 -6.35
N VAL A 19 3.48 5.03 -5.22
CA VAL A 19 3.69 6.48 -5.16
C VAL A 19 4.97 6.77 -4.40
N VAL A 20 5.48 7.98 -4.50
CA VAL A 20 6.68 8.38 -3.79
C VAL A 20 6.33 9.44 -2.75
N VAL A 21 6.72 9.22 -1.51
CA VAL A 21 6.49 10.14 -0.40
C VAL A 21 7.85 10.47 0.20
N GLN A 22 8.27 11.72 0.06
CA GLN A 22 9.57 12.21 0.57
C GLN A 22 10.74 11.29 0.17
N GLY A 23 10.75 10.86 -1.09
CA GLY A 23 11.81 10.03 -1.64
C GLY A 23 11.67 8.53 -1.37
N PHE A 24 10.65 8.11 -0.61
CA PHE A 24 10.42 6.70 -0.32
C PHE A 24 9.27 6.13 -1.15
N PRO A 25 9.43 4.93 -1.74
CA PRO A 25 8.33 4.29 -2.44
C PRO A 25 7.30 3.77 -1.46
N VAL A 26 6.05 4.14 -1.68
CA VAL A 26 4.90 3.79 -0.85
C VAL A 26 3.89 3.08 -1.73
N ALA A 27 3.34 1.96 -1.25
CA ALA A 27 2.28 1.24 -1.91
C ALA A 27 0.93 1.77 -1.41
N LEU A 28 0.09 2.22 -2.32
CA LEU A 28 -1.23 2.75 -2.03
C LEU A 28 -2.28 1.78 -2.57
N PHE A 29 -3.23 1.38 -1.72
CA PHE A 29 -4.23 0.37 -2.07
C PHE A 29 -5.64 0.91 -1.88
N ASN A 30 -6.54 0.53 -2.78
CA ASN A 30 -7.96 0.81 -2.67
C ASN A 30 -8.71 -0.50 -2.39
N VAL A 31 -9.24 -0.64 -1.18
CA VAL A 31 -10.06 -1.78 -0.78
C VAL A 31 -11.49 -1.30 -0.61
N ASP A 32 -12.32 -1.53 -1.62
CA ASP A 32 -13.73 -1.15 -1.61
C ASP A 32 -13.98 0.33 -1.25
N GLY A 33 -13.15 1.22 -1.77
CA GLY A 33 -13.25 2.65 -1.53
C GLY A 33 -12.50 3.15 -0.31
N ARG A 34 -11.88 2.27 0.48
CA ARG A 34 -10.98 2.64 1.57
C ARG A 34 -9.55 2.54 1.11
N PHE A 35 -8.77 3.55 1.43
CA PHE A 35 -7.37 3.61 1.00
C PHE A 35 -6.43 3.29 2.15
N TYR A 36 -5.43 2.46 1.84
CA TYR A 36 -4.39 2.05 2.78
C TYR A 36 -3.03 2.26 2.13
N ALA A 37 -2.04 2.58 2.93
CA ALA A 37 -0.68 2.80 2.43
C ALA A 37 0.33 2.06 3.28
N THR A 38 1.25 1.37 2.62
CA THR A 38 2.36 0.65 3.25
C THR A 38 3.66 0.99 2.54
N SER A 39 4.79 0.62 3.16
CA SER A 39 6.04 0.59 2.44
C SER A 39 5.89 -0.27 1.18
N ASN A 40 6.48 0.16 0.06
CA ASN A 40 6.46 -0.59 -1.19
C ASN A 40 7.54 -1.68 -1.25
N VAL A 41 8.41 -1.74 -0.26
CA VAL A 41 9.58 -2.62 -0.28
C VAL A 41 9.25 -3.91 0.46
N CYS A 42 9.08 -5.00 -0.28
CA CYS A 42 8.82 -6.33 0.30
C CYS A 42 9.97 -6.73 1.21
N LEU A 43 9.64 -7.20 2.42
CA LEU A 43 10.64 -7.58 3.42
C LEU A 43 11.49 -8.77 3.00
N HIS A 44 10.98 -9.59 2.07
CA HIS A 44 11.71 -10.76 1.60
C HIS A 44 12.91 -10.36 0.74
N ARG A 45 12.68 -9.62 -0.38
CA ARG A 45 13.75 -9.25 -1.30
C ARG A 45 13.54 -7.89 -1.95
N GLY A 46 12.80 -7.01 -1.31
CA GLY A 46 12.60 -5.66 -1.80
C GLY A 46 11.69 -5.52 -3.01
N GLY A 47 10.91 -6.55 -3.34
CA GLY A 47 9.98 -6.48 -4.47
C GLY A 47 8.92 -5.41 -4.31
N PRO A 48 8.33 -4.93 -5.43
CA PRO A 48 7.39 -3.81 -5.42
C PRO A 48 5.99 -4.27 -5.00
N VAL A 49 5.70 -4.17 -3.72
CA VAL A 49 4.43 -4.64 -3.13
C VAL A 49 3.22 -3.98 -3.79
N GLY A 50 3.33 -2.69 -4.15
CA GLY A 50 2.24 -1.95 -4.77
C GLY A 50 1.87 -2.41 -6.18
N GLU A 51 2.71 -3.21 -6.81
CA GLU A 51 2.45 -3.81 -8.12
C GLU A 51 1.90 -5.23 -8.01
N GLY A 52 1.70 -5.72 -6.78
CA GLY A 52 1.17 -7.05 -6.54
C GLY A 52 -0.35 -7.13 -6.71
N ASP A 53 -0.85 -8.35 -6.72
CA ASP A 53 -2.28 -8.60 -6.79
C ASP A 53 -2.94 -8.36 -5.44
N LEU A 54 -4.00 -7.56 -5.43
CA LEU A 54 -4.78 -7.28 -4.24
C LEU A 54 -6.06 -8.12 -4.27
N ASP A 55 -6.25 -8.95 -3.24
CA ASP A 55 -7.45 -9.74 -3.04
C ASP A 55 -8.03 -9.39 -1.67
N GLY A 56 -9.14 -8.66 -1.65
CA GLY A 56 -9.69 -8.12 -0.42
C GLY A 56 -8.69 -7.18 0.24
N THR A 57 -8.19 -7.56 1.42
CA THR A 57 -7.19 -6.79 2.16
C THR A 57 -5.78 -7.38 2.05
N ILE A 58 -5.61 -8.45 1.29
CA ILE A 58 -4.33 -9.15 1.18
C ILE A 58 -3.70 -8.83 -0.18
N VAL A 59 -2.48 -8.31 -0.14
CA VAL A 59 -1.67 -8.11 -1.34
C VAL A 59 -0.59 -9.18 -1.41
N THR A 60 -0.38 -9.71 -2.63
CA THR A 60 0.67 -10.69 -2.91
C THR A 60 1.80 -9.98 -3.64
N CYS A 61 2.99 -9.99 -3.05
CA CYS A 61 4.17 -9.42 -3.70
C CYS A 61 4.44 -10.18 -5.01
N PRO A 62 4.66 -9.48 -6.14
CA PRO A 62 4.88 -10.15 -7.42
C PRO A 62 6.19 -10.94 -7.48
N MET A 63 7.10 -10.68 -6.54
CA MET A 63 8.34 -11.42 -6.43
C MET A 63 8.25 -12.39 -5.24
N HIS A 64 8.26 -13.68 -5.52
CA HIS A 64 8.27 -14.78 -4.54
C HIS A 64 6.97 -14.97 -3.73
N GLY A 65 5.92 -14.18 -3.97
CA GLY A 65 4.59 -14.46 -3.46
C GLY A 65 4.34 -14.20 -1.98
N TRP A 66 5.17 -13.39 -1.31
CA TRP A 66 4.90 -13.02 0.06
C TRP A 66 3.62 -12.18 0.14
N GLU A 67 2.77 -12.47 1.14
CA GLU A 67 1.48 -11.82 1.31
C GLU A 67 1.46 -10.94 2.55
N TYR A 68 0.79 -9.78 2.41
CA TYR A 68 0.64 -8.83 3.50
C TYR A 68 -0.80 -8.34 3.59
N ASP A 69 -1.26 -8.13 4.81
CA ASP A 69 -2.52 -7.43 5.05
C ASP A 69 -2.25 -5.92 4.93
N VAL A 70 -2.88 -5.26 3.96
CA VAL A 70 -2.61 -3.85 3.69
C VAL A 70 -3.09 -2.92 4.81
N ARG A 71 -4.00 -3.39 5.67
CA ARG A 71 -4.50 -2.60 6.80
C ARG A 71 -3.47 -2.47 7.91
N THR A 72 -2.66 -3.49 8.12
CA THR A 72 -1.72 -3.57 9.25
C THR A 72 -0.26 -3.67 8.81
N GLY A 73 -0.01 -4.03 7.55
CA GLY A 73 1.31 -4.34 7.04
C GLY A 73 1.81 -5.74 7.41
N ALA A 74 1.04 -6.50 8.18
CA ALA A 74 1.51 -7.79 8.69
C ALA A 74 1.59 -8.85 7.60
N ASN A 75 2.69 -9.60 7.58
CA ASN A 75 2.81 -10.79 6.76
C ASN A 75 1.81 -11.86 7.24
N THR A 76 1.17 -12.56 6.29
CA THR A 76 0.09 -13.50 6.63
C THR A 76 0.60 -14.76 7.33
N ILE A 77 1.85 -15.13 7.10
CA ILE A 77 2.45 -16.33 7.72
C ILE A 77 3.17 -15.97 9.01
N ASN A 78 3.92 -14.86 9.01
CA ASN A 78 4.65 -14.39 10.18
C ASN A 78 4.22 -12.95 10.49
N PRO A 79 3.20 -12.76 11.35
CA PRO A 79 2.69 -11.40 11.63
C PRO A 79 3.69 -10.47 12.32
N ALA A 80 4.78 -11.00 12.86
CA ALA A 80 5.85 -10.18 13.41
C ALA A 80 6.64 -9.46 12.31
N ALA A 81 6.64 -10.00 11.10
CA ALA A 81 7.21 -9.33 9.92
C ALA A 81 6.17 -8.37 9.37
N ARG A 82 6.43 -7.07 9.48
CA ARG A 82 5.48 -6.03 9.10
C ARG A 82 6.09 -5.01 8.17
N LEU A 83 5.34 -4.64 7.15
CA LEU A 83 5.61 -3.43 6.38
C LEU A 83 5.21 -2.23 7.23
N LYS A 84 5.96 -1.14 7.11
CA LYS A 84 5.55 0.14 7.69
C LYS A 84 4.23 0.56 7.06
N THR A 85 3.28 1.03 7.88
CA THR A 85 2.03 1.60 7.39
C THR A 85 2.06 3.11 7.54
N TYR A 86 1.27 3.78 6.70
CA TYR A 86 1.14 5.24 6.69
C TYR A 86 -0.33 5.61 6.86
N GLU A 87 -0.58 6.73 7.53
CA GLU A 87 -1.94 7.28 7.58
C GLU A 87 -2.35 7.78 6.20
N VAL A 88 -3.62 7.59 5.85
CA VAL A 88 -4.19 8.06 4.60
C VAL A 88 -5.39 8.92 4.89
N ARG A 89 -5.48 10.07 4.20
CA ARG A 89 -6.66 10.93 4.19
C ARG A 89 -7.16 11.08 2.77
N VAL A 90 -8.47 11.19 2.63
CA VAL A 90 -9.09 11.53 1.36
C VAL A 90 -9.80 12.87 1.56
N GLU A 91 -9.42 13.87 0.77
CA GLU A 91 -10.02 15.20 0.79
C GLU A 91 -10.55 15.52 -0.60
N GLY A 92 -11.88 15.48 -0.77
CA GLY A 92 -12.49 15.53 -2.09
C GLY A 92 -12.03 14.32 -2.91
N ASP A 93 -11.37 14.57 -4.03
CA ASP A 93 -10.80 13.51 -4.87
C ASP A 93 -9.32 13.25 -4.60
N ASP A 94 -8.71 13.99 -3.67
CA ASP A 94 -7.28 13.89 -3.41
C ASP A 94 -6.99 12.88 -2.32
N ILE A 95 -5.98 12.03 -2.57
CA ILE A 95 -5.45 11.11 -1.57
C ILE A 95 -4.17 11.69 -1.02
N LEU A 96 -4.11 11.79 0.32
CA LEU A 96 -2.94 12.29 1.03
C LEU A 96 -2.40 11.20 1.94
N VAL A 97 -1.07 11.10 1.99
CA VAL A 97 -0.36 10.14 2.84
C VAL A 97 0.45 10.89 3.87
N GLY A 98 0.34 10.47 5.13
CA GLY A 98 1.09 11.03 6.24
C GLY A 98 2.52 10.51 6.25
N ALA A 99 3.45 11.43 6.24
CA ALA A 99 4.88 11.12 6.27
C ALA A 99 5.49 11.44 7.62
#